data_b29aa2150e1758fe85547e8b16303fcd
#
_entry.id   b29aa2150e1758fe85547e8b16303fcd
#
_cell.length_a   1.000
_cell.length_b   1.000
_cell.length_c   1.000
_cell.angle_alpha   90.00
_cell.angle_beta   90.00
_cell.angle_gamma   90.00
#
_symmetry.space_group_name_H-M   'P 1'
#
loop_
_entity.id
_entity.type
_entity.pdbx_description
1 polymer ?
#
loop_
_entity_poly.entity_id
_entity_poly.type
_entity_poly.pdbx_seq_one_letter_code
_entity_poly.pdbx_strand_id
1 'polypeptide(L)'
;MARIAGWILSILIAALLIGPSGMGKLVEWEGKEAAFAKLGFTVDVMARIGYVEIAIAVLFLIPQTAFVGAILVTAYLGGATSAHVRIGEPFFFPIVIGVLVWVSLGLRNPLIFSLACPCCFPSRTACATPPVDPAA
;
A
#
# COMPACT_ATOMS: atom_id res chain seq x y z
N MET A 1 -11.00 -19.05 1.62
CA MET A 1 -11.80 -17.88 1.21
C MET A 1 -11.11 -16.54 1.52
N ALA A 2 -10.65 -16.27 2.74
CA ALA A 2 -9.98 -15.01 3.09
C ALA A 2 -8.78 -14.63 2.18
N ARG A 3 -7.92 -15.59 1.86
CA ARG A 3 -6.75 -15.37 1.00
C ARG A 3 -7.12 -14.96 -0.43
N ILE A 4 -8.21 -15.54 -0.97
CA ILE A 4 -8.72 -15.16 -2.30
C ILE A 4 -9.27 -13.73 -2.26
N ALA A 5 -10.05 -13.38 -1.23
CA ALA A 5 -10.54 -12.02 -1.04
C ALA A 5 -9.39 -11.00 -0.93
N GLY A 6 -8.31 -11.35 -0.21
CA GLY A 6 -7.11 -10.51 -0.12
C GLY A 6 -6.44 -10.29 -1.48
N TRP A 7 -6.37 -11.32 -2.34
CA TRP A 7 -5.84 -11.18 -3.68
C TRP A 7 -6.72 -10.32 -4.58
N ILE A 8 -8.04 -10.54 -4.56
CA ILE A 8 -9.00 -9.73 -5.33
C ILE A 8 -8.87 -8.26 -4.94
N LEU A 9 -8.86 -7.97 -3.64
CA LEU A 9 -8.73 -6.61 -3.14
C LEU A 9 -7.39 -5.97 -3.54
N SER A 10 -6.28 -6.73 -3.46
CA SER A 10 -4.95 -6.24 -3.89
C SER A 10 -4.92 -5.90 -5.38
N ILE A 11 -5.53 -6.74 -6.22
CA ILE A 11 -5.60 -6.50 -7.67
C ILE A 11 -6.45 -5.26 -7.96
N LEU A 12 -7.58 -5.09 -7.29
CA LEU A 12 -8.44 -3.90 -7.45
C LEU A 12 -7.71 -2.61 -7.05
N ILE A 13 -6.98 -2.62 -5.92
CA ILE A 13 -6.18 -1.48 -5.48
C ILE A 13 -5.08 -1.17 -6.50
N ALA A 14 -4.34 -2.19 -6.94
CA ALA A 14 -3.28 -1.99 -7.93
C ALA A 14 -3.82 -1.51 -9.28
N ALA A 15 -4.96 -2.03 -9.73
CA ALA A 15 -5.63 -1.56 -10.95
C ALA A 15 -6.05 -0.09 -10.84
N LEU A 16 -6.52 0.35 -9.67
CA LEU A 16 -6.87 1.75 -9.40
C LEU A 16 -5.62 2.64 -9.40
N LEU A 17 -4.52 2.21 -8.79
CA LEU A 17 -3.28 2.97 -8.73
C LEU A 17 -2.59 3.02 -10.11
N ILE A 18 -2.56 1.92 -10.86
CA ILE A 18 -1.93 1.86 -12.18
C ILE A 18 -2.80 2.56 -13.24
N GLY A 19 -4.10 2.26 -13.26
CA GLY A 19 -5.02 2.74 -14.29
C GLY A 19 -5.35 4.23 -14.14
N PRO A 20 -6.47 4.57 -13.49
CA PRO A 20 -6.94 5.96 -13.50
C PRO A 20 -5.99 6.92 -12.78
N SER A 21 -5.26 6.47 -11.76
CA SER A 21 -4.34 7.35 -11.02
C SER A 21 -2.98 7.48 -11.73
N GLY A 22 -2.25 6.38 -11.93
CA GLY A 22 -0.90 6.39 -12.51
C GLY A 22 -0.91 6.76 -13.99
N MET A 23 -1.69 6.04 -14.81
CA MET A 23 -1.80 6.32 -16.25
C MET A 23 -2.43 7.68 -16.51
N GLY A 24 -3.38 8.14 -15.69
CA GLY A 24 -3.96 9.48 -15.79
C GLY A 24 -2.94 10.61 -15.66
N LYS A 25 -1.79 10.37 -15.02
CA LYS A 25 -0.67 11.31 -14.93
C LYS A 25 0.22 11.28 -16.18
N LEU A 26 0.24 10.16 -16.91
CA LEU A 26 1.11 9.96 -18.09
C LEU A 26 0.42 10.33 -19.40
N VAL A 27 -0.87 10.00 -19.53
CA VAL A 27 -1.65 10.26 -20.74
C VAL A 27 -2.06 11.73 -20.82
N GLU A 28 -2.08 12.28 -22.04
CA GLU A 28 -2.59 13.63 -22.27
C GLU A 28 -4.12 13.64 -22.28
N TRP A 29 -4.70 14.61 -21.58
CA TRP A 29 -6.13 14.89 -21.56
C TRP A 29 -6.40 16.38 -21.38
N GLU A 30 -7.57 16.83 -21.80
CA GLU A 30 -7.97 18.24 -21.75
C GLU A 30 -8.05 18.74 -20.29
N GLY A 31 -7.35 19.84 -20.01
CA GLY A 31 -7.31 20.44 -18.65
C GLY A 31 -6.26 19.85 -17.69
N LYS A 32 -5.45 18.88 -18.12
CA LYS A 32 -4.40 18.23 -17.29
C LYS A 32 -3.47 19.22 -16.62
N GLU A 33 -2.96 20.18 -17.40
CA GLU A 33 -2.03 21.20 -16.90
C GLU A 33 -2.65 22.07 -15.80
N ALA A 34 -3.88 22.52 -16.00
CA ALA A 34 -4.61 23.33 -15.00
C ALA A 34 -4.91 22.52 -13.74
N ALA A 35 -5.26 21.25 -13.87
CA ALA A 35 -5.52 20.36 -12.74
C ALA A 35 -4.25 20.14 -11.89
N PHE A 36 -3.09 19.92 -12.54
CA PHE A 36 -1.83 19.71 -11.82
C PHE A 36 -1.28 21.02 -11.24
N ALA A 37 -1.44 22.14 -11.93
CA ALA A 37 -1.09 23.46 -11.42
C ALA A 37 -1.89 23.81 -10.15
N LYS A 38 -3.16 23.43 -10.07
CA LYS A 38 -3.98 23.56 -8.85
C LYS A 38 -3.38 22.81 -7.67
N LEU A 39 -2.83 21.59 -7.91
CA LEU A 39 -2.10 20.81 -6.91
C LEU A 39 -0.71 21.40 -6.60
N GLY A 40 -0.24 22.38 -7.37
CA GLY A 40 1.08 23.01 -7.23
C GLY A 40 2.21 22.19 -7.85
N PHE A 41 1.90 21.33 -8.84
CA PHE A 41 2.86 20.49 -9.54
C PHE A 41 2.88 20.81 -11.03
N THR A 42 4.06 20.68 -11.66
CA THR A 42 4.19 20.70 -13.12
C THR A 42 3.82 19.34 -13.72
N VAL A 43 3.49 19.32 -15.01
CA VAL A 43 3.18 18.09 -15.74
C VAL A 43 4.32 17.08 -15.65
N ASP A 44 5.59 17.53 -15.78
CA ASP A 44 6.76 16.67 -15.69
C ASP A 44 6.93 16.02 -14.31
N VAL A 45 6.70 16.76 -13.24
CA VAL A 45 6.77 16.23 -11.87
C VAL A 45 5.65 15.19 -11.66
N MET A 46 4.44 15.50 -12.12
CA MET A 46 3.31 14.55 -12.01
C MET A 46 3.53 13.29 -12.86
N ALA A 47 4.16 13.39 -14.02
CA ALA A 47 4.53 12.22 -14.81
C ALA A 47 5.53 11.32 -14.06
N ARG A 48 6.58 11.90 -13.45
CA ARG A 48 7.53 11.15 -12.61
C ARG A 48 6.84 10.48 -11.43
N ILE A 49 5.93 11.17 -10.76
CA ILE A 49 5.10 10.62 -9.68
C ILE A 49 4.26 9.44 -10.22
N GLY A 50 3.68 9.55 -11.41
CA GLY A 50 2.93 8.47 -12.07
C GLY A 50 3.78 7.21 -12.28
N TYR A 51 5.02 7.34 -12.76
CA TYR A 51 5.94 6.19 -12.89
C TYR A 51 6.25 5.53 -11.55
N VAL A 52 6.54 6.33 -10.51
CA VAL A 52 6.79 5.83 -9.16
C VAL A 52 5.54 5.11 -8.63
N GLU A 53 4.36 5.68 -8.82
CA GLU A 53 3.09 5.07 -8.38
C GLU A 53 2.86 3.70 -9.03
N ILE A 54 3.09 3.59 -10.34
CA ILE A 54 2.98 2.32 -11.06
C ILE A 54 4.00 1.30 -10.51
N ALA A 55 5.25 1.71 -10.32
CA ALA A 55 6.30 0.84 -9.82
C ALA A 55 5.97 0.28 -8.42
N ILE A 56 5.53 1.13 -7.49
CA ILE A 56 5.16 0.67 -6.14
C ILE A 56 3.90 -0.19 -6.12
N ALA A 57 2.93 0.06 -7.02
CA ALA A 57 1.76 -0.78 -7.17
C ALA A 57 2.13 -2.19 -7.69
N VAL A 58 3.08 -2.28 -8.61
CA VAL A 58 3.63 -3.57 -9.08
C VAL A 58 4.36 -4.29 -7.94
N LEU A 59 5.22 -3.60 -7.18
CA LEU A 59 5.90 -4.18 -6.02
C LEU A 59 4.91 -4.72 -4.98
N PHE A 60 3.78 -4.05 -4.78
CA PHE A 60 2.72 -4.48 -3.88
C PHE A 60 2.04 -5.77 -4.34
N LEU A 61 1.92 -6.01 -5.65
CA LEU A 61 1.34 -7.24 -6.18
C LEU A 61 2.26 -8.45 -6.05
N ILE A 62 3.58 -8.26 -6.16
CA ILE A 62 4.56 -9.36 -6.08
C ILE A 62 4.63 -9.86 -4.63
N PRO A 63 4.37 -11.16 -4.36
CA PRO A 63 4.30 -11.69 -2.99
C PRO A 63 5.55 -11.45 -2.15
N GLN A 64 6.73 -11.53 -2.76
CA GLN A 64 8.03 -11.38 -2.08
C GLN A 64 8.29 -9.94 -1.64
N THR A 65 7.79 -8.95 -2.38
CA THR A 65 7.99 -7.52 -2.14
C THR A 65 6.74 -6.82 -1.61
N ALA A 66 5.63 -7.55 -1.46
CA ALA A 66 4.32 -6.99 -1.11
C ALA A 66 4.33 -6.16 0.18
N PHE A 67 5.13 -6.55 1.18
CA PHE A 67 5.25 -5.81 2.43
C PHE A 67 5.93 -4.45 2.21
N VAL A 68 7.05 -4.44 1.48
CA VAL A 68 7.76 -3.20 1.10
C VAL A 68 6.87 -2.35 0.19
N GLY A 69 6.18 -2.99 -0.76
CA GLY A 69 5.20 -2.34 -1.62
C GLY A 69 4.09 -1.65 -0.82
N ALA A 70 3.54 -2.30 0.21
CA ALA A 70 2.52 -1.70 1.07
C ALA A 70 3.02 -0.48 1.85
N ILE A 71 4.25 -0.51 2.35
CA ILE A 71 4.89 0.65 3.01
C ILE A 71 5.01 1.81 2.02
N LEU A 72 5.53 1.55 0.83
CA LEU A 72 5.73 2.57 -0.20
C LEU A 72 4.40 3.16 -0.69
N VAL A 73 3.36 2.32 -0.90
CA VAL A 73 2.01 2.78 -1.23
C VAL A 73 1.44 3.65 -0.12
N THR A 74 1.62 3.26 1.14
CA THR A 74 1.15 4.07 2.29
C THR A 74 1.84 5.43 2.33
N ALA A 75 3.15 5.47 2.14
CA ALA A 75 3.91 6.73 2.08
C ALA A 75 3.45 7.62 0.92
N TYR A 76 3.24 7.04 -0.27
CA TYR A 76 2.69 7.73 -1.44
C TYR A 76 1.30 8.31 -1.16
N LEU A 77 0.39 7.53 -0.59
CA LEU A 77 -0.97 7.97 -0.26
C LEU A 77 -0.97 9.06 0.83
N GLY A 78 -0.01 9.04 1.75
CA GLY A 78 0.22 10.12 2.71
C GLY A 78 0.57 11.43 2.02
N GLY A 79 1.44 11.39 1.00
CA GLY A 79 1.75 12.55 0.16
C GLY A 79 0.54 13.04 -0.62
N ALA A 80 -0.25 12.15 -1.21
CA ALA A 80 -1.49 12.47 -1.90
C ALA A 80 -2.51 13.13 -0.94
N THR A 81 -2.68 12.58 0.27
CA THR A 81 -3.53 13.17 1.31
C THR A 81 -3.13 14.60 1.60
N SER A 82 -1.83 14.87 1.81
CA SER A 82 -1.31 16.21 2.08
C SER A 82 -1.58 17.18 0.93
N ALA A 83 -1.46 16.72 -0.31
CA ALA A 83 -1.75 17.53 -1.49
C ALA A 83 -3.23 17.93 -1.55
N HIS A 84 -4.15 17.00 -1.31
CA HIS A 84 -5.59 17.28 -1.28
C HIS A 84 -5.99 18.21 -0.13
N VAL A 85 -5.45 17.99 1.07
CA VAL A 85 -5.69 18.89 2.22
C VAL A 85 -5.28 20.33 1.90
N ARG A 86 -4.13 20.51 1.26
CA ARG A 86 -3.60 21.84 0.93
C ARG A 86 -4.52 22.64 0.01
N ILE A 87 -5.26 21.99 -0.86
CA ILE A 87 -6.16 22.66 -1.83
C ILE A 87 -7.63 22.59 -1.42
N GLY A 88 -7.94 22.09 -0.23
CA GLY A 88 -9.31 22.00 0.29
C GLY A 88 -10.18 20.95 -0.40
N GLU A 89 -9.58 19.97 -1.07
CA GLU A 89 -10.30 18.84 -1.69
C GLU A 89 -10.48 17.66 -0.71
N PRO A 90 -11.43 16.73 -0.99
CA PRO A 90 -11.67 15.57 -0.15
C PRO A 90 -10.41 14.70 -0.03
N PHE A 91 -9.86 14.60 1.17
CA PHE A 91 -8.60 13.93 1.47
C PHE A 91 -8.77 12.52 2.05
N PHE A 92 -9.99 12.12 2.36
CA PHE A 92 -10.27 10.81 2.98
C PHE A 92 -10.07 9.63 2.02
N PHE A 93 -10.18 9.86 0.72
CA PHE A 93 -10.07 8.80 -0.29
C PHE A 93 -8.70 8.09 -0.28
N PRO A 94 -7.56 8.79 -0.32
CA PRO A 94 -6.26 8.15 -0.18
C PRO A 94 -6.09 7.40 1.15
N ILE A 95 -6.66 7.91 2.25
CA ILE A 95 -6.59 7.27 3.56
C ILE A 95 -7.32 5.92 3.53
N VAL A 96 -8.53 5.87 2.97
CA VAL A 96 -9.31 4.62 2.85
C VAL A 96 -8.54 3.59 2.04
N ILE A 97 -7.94 4.00 0.91
CA ILE A 97 -7.11 3.09 0.09
C ILE A 97 -5.93 2.58 0.91
N GLY A 98 -5.26 3.44 1.69
CA GLY A 98 -4.16 3.05 2.57
C GLY A 98 -4.56 1.97 3.58
N VAL A 99 -5.72 2.11 4.21
CA VAL A 99 -6.28 1.08 5.12
C VAL A 99 -6.54 -0.22 4.37
N LEU A 100 -7.16 -0.16 3.18
CA LEU A 100 -7.47 -1.33 2.36
C LEU A 100 -6.21 -2.06 1.87
N VAL A 101 -5.10 -1.36 1.64
CA VAL A 101 -3.78 -1.96 1.33
C VAL A 101 -3.36 -2.90 2.45
N TRP A 102 -3.41 -2.48 3.71
CA TRP A 102 -3.03 -3.30 4.85
C TRP A 102 -4.02 -4.43 5.12
N VAL A 103 -5.32 -4.18 4.99
CA VAL A 103 -6.36 -5.24 5.08
C VAL A 103 -6.11 -6.31 4.03
N SER A 104 -5.89 -5.94 2.77
CA SER A 104 -5.66 -6.88 1.68
C SER A 104 -4.39 -7.71 1.90
N LEU A 105 -3.32 -7.06 2.39
CA LEU A 105 -2.05 -7.74 2.69
C LEU A 105 -2.20 -8.73 3.83
N GLY A 106 -2.92 -8.36 4.90
CA GLY A 106 -3.19 -9.25 6.02
C GLY A 106 -4.07 -10.45 5.66
N LEU A 107 -5.05 -10.27 4.78
CA LEU A 107 -5.85 -11.36 4.25
C LEU A 107 -5.02 -12.32 3.35
N ARG A 108 -4.01 -11.79 2.65
CA ARG A 108 -3.07 -12.62 1.84
C ARG A 108 -2.09 -13.41 2.71
N ASN A 109 -1.56 -12.76 3.74
CA ASN A 109 -0.55 -13.33 4.62
C ASN A 109 -0.73 -12.84 6.07
N PRO A 110 -1.50 -13.57 6.91
CA PRO A 110 -1.77 -13.17 8.29
C PRO A 110 -0.51 -13.13 9.18
N LEU A 111 0.59 -13.80 8.79
CA LEU A 111 1.85 -13.75 9.54
C LEU A 111 2.47 -12.35 9.60
N ILE A 112 2.13 -11.48 8.66
CA ILE A 112 2.64 -10.08 8.65
C ILE A 112 2.19 -9.32 9.90
N PHE A 113 0.97 -9.58 10.38
CA PHE A 113 0.47 -8.96 11.61
C PHE A 113 1.07 -9.55 12.89
N SER A 114 1.64 -10.76 12.84
CA SER A 114 2.36 -11.32 13.99
C SER A 114 3.63 -10.54 14.34
N LEU A 115 4.23 -9.86 13.36
CA LEU A 115 5.36 -8.95 13.57
C LEU A 115 4.92 -7.65 14.27
N ALA A 116 3.71 -7.18 13.98
CA ALA A 116 3.16 -5.97 14.58
C ALA A 116 2.56 -6.21 15.97
N CYS A 117 2.04 -7.40 16.23
CA CYS A 117 1.41 -7.78 17.49
C CYS A 117 1.84 -9.20 17.92
N PRO A 118 3.08 -9.37 18.46
CA PRO A 118 3.61 -10.68 18.85
C PRO A 118 2.78 -11.36 19.94
N CYS A 119 2.07 -10.59 20.76
CA CYS A 119 1.18 -11.12 21.80
C CYS A 119 -0.10 -11.76 21.26
N CYS A 120 -0.53 -11.40 20.04
CA CYS A 120 -1.76 -11.93 19.44
C CYS A 120 -1.54 -13.28 18.72
N PHE A 121 -0.29 -13.61 18.40
CA PHE A 121 0.11 -14.86 17.75
C PHE A 121 1.27 -15.47 18.53
N PRO A 122 1.00 -16.30 19.57
CA PRO A 122 2.07 -16.98 20.28
C PRO A 122 2.87 -17.83 19.28
N SER A 123 4.15 -17.46 19.11
CA SER A 123 5.06 -18.21 18.25
C SER A 123 5.17 -19.63 18.79
N ARG A 124 5.04 -20.64 17.92
CA ARG A 124 5.21 -22.06 18.27
C ARG A 124 6.60 -22.42 18.81
N THR A 125 7.51 -21.48 18.87
CA THR A 125 8.88 -21.65 19.38
C THR A 125 9.02 -21.44 20.91
N ALA A 126 7.99 -21.00 21.61
CA ALA A 126 8.04 -20.81 23.06
C ALA A 126 7.87 -22.11 23.88
N CYS A 127 7.66 -23.25 23.24
CA CYS A 127 7.42 -24.55 23.91
C CYS A 127 8.56 -25.58 23.74
N ALA A 128 9.75 -25.16 23.36
CA ALA A 128 10.90 -26.08 23.27
C ALA A 128 12.02 -25.66 24.22
N THR A 129 11.72 -25.55 25.51
CA THR A 129 12.74 -25.78 26.53
C THR A 129 12.79 -27.31 26.71
N PRO A 130 13.90 -27.99 26.35
CA PRO A 130 14.07 -29.38 26.72
C PRO A 130 14.04 -29.50 28.25
N PRO A 131 13.48 -30.57 28.82
CA PRO A 131 13.50 -30.77 30.26
C PRO A 131 14.95 -30.78 30.73
N VAL A 132 15.27 -29.91 31.68
CA VAL A 132 16.54 -29.94 32.39
C VAL A 132 16.50 -31.22 33.22
N ASP A 133 17.37 -32.15 32.90
CA ASP A 133 17.52 -33.41 33.61
C ASP A 133 18.09 -33.06 35.02
N PRO A 134 17.41 -33.38 36.14
CA PRO A 134 17.88 -32.99 37.47
C PRO A 134 18.93 -33.94 38.04
N ALA A 135 19.63 -34.72 37.21
CA ALA A 135 20.67 -35.65 37.59
C ALA A 135 21.93 -35.51 36.74
N ALA A 136 22.76 -34.53 37.07
CA ALA A 136 24.18 -34.51 36.77
C ALA A 136 24.90 -33.70 37.86
#